data_7ed1373b2934e9e15b6baac162b080e1
#
_entry.id   7ed1373b2934e9e15b6baac162b080e1
#
_cell.length_a   1.000
_cell.length_b   1.000
_cell.length_c   1.000
_cell.angle_alpha   90.00
_cell.angle_beta   90.00
_cell.angle_gamma   90.00
#
_symmetry.space_group_name_H-M   'P 1'
#
loop_
_entity.id
_entity.type
_entity.pdbx_description
1 polymer ?
#
loop_
_entity_poly.entity_id
_entity_poly.type
_entity_poly.pdbx_seq_one_letter_code
_entity_poly.pdbx_strand_id
1 'polypeptide(L)'
;MFSSDRSAQRKFLAKSWEKYKANQFLEPLELQLANIIAKHPEYQEIINNLDTEYFPEQGRINPFLHINLHLSLQDQLDLDQPKGVKEIYNSLLKKIKDTHQVEHIMMEHIAEMIFISQKNNKPMDQEQYLRSLKELI
;
A
#
# COMPACT_ATOMS: atom_id res chain seq x y z
N MET A 1 11.46 7.52 2.14
CA MET A 1 10.40 7.10 1.20
C MET A 1 9.32 8.15 1.05
N PHE A 2 8.76 8.65 2.14
CA PHE A 2 7.61 9.54 2.08
C PHE A 2 8.00 10.99 1.82
N SER A 3 8.74 11.19 0.73
CA SER A 3 9.05 12.51 0.20
C SER A 3 7.85 13.04 -0.60
N SER A 4 7.68 14.35 -0.65
CA SER A 4 6.71 14.96 -1.56
C SER A 4 7.17 14.88 -3.02
N ASP A 5 8.43 14.56 -3.26
CA ASP A 5 8.99 14.41 -4.59
C ASP A 5 8.70 13.01 -5.14
N ARG A 6 7.76 12.93 -6.08
CA ARG A 6 7.37 11.66 -6.72
C ARG A 6 8.55 10.99 -7.41
N SER A 7 9.41 11.75 -8.05
CA SER A 7 10.58 11.22 -8.74
C SER A 7 11.54 10.55 -7.76
N ALA A 8 11.78 11.16 -6.60
CA ALA A 8 12.64 10.59 -5.58
C ALA A 8 12.05 9.29 -5.00
N GLN A 9 10.74 9.26 -4.78
CA GLN A 9 10.05 8.05 -4.30
C GLN A 9 10.18 6.90 -5.29
N ARG A 10 9.95 7.18 -6.58
CA ARG A 10 10.04 6.17 -7.63
C ARG A 10 11.46 5.63 -7.80
N LYS A 11 12.45 6.52 -7.73
CA LYS A 11 13.86 6.11 -7.77
C LYS A 11 14.25 5.23 -6.59
N PHE A 12 13.74 5.56 -5.42
CA PHE A 12 13.98 4.75 -4.22
C PHE A 12 13.40 3.34 -4.38
N LEU A 13 12.18 3.24 -4.90
CA LEU A 13 11.56 1.94 -5.17
C LEU A 13 12.37 1.12 -6.17
N ALA A 14 12.78 1.73 -7.28
CA ALA A 14 13.55 1.04 -8.31
C ALA A 14 14.90 0.56 -7.77
N LYS A 15 15.56 1.39 -6.97
CA LYS A 15 16.85 1.04 -6.37
C LYS A 15 16.70 -0.11 -5.36
N SER A 16 15.65 -0.09 -4.56
CA SER A 16 15.36 -1.16 -3.61
C SER A 16 15.15 -2.49 -4.32
N TRP A 17 14.42 -2.48 -5.43
CA TRP A 17 14.17 -3.67 -6.23
C TRP A 17 15.44 -4.20 -6.87
N GLU A 18 16.30 -3.32 -7.40
CA GLU A 18 17.56 -3.74 -7.99
C GLU A 18 18.50 -4.38 -6.96
N LYS A 19 18.60 -3.79 -5.78
CA LYS A 19 19.41 -4.37 -4.69
C LYS A 19 18.89 -5.76 -4.31
N TYR A 20 17.58 -5.93 -4.25
CA TYR A 20 16.96 -7.20 -3.91
C TYR A 20 17.32 -8.27 -4.94
N LYS A 21 17.21 -7.95 -6.24
CA LYS A 21 17.57 -8.89 -7.31
C LYS A 21 19.05 -9.26 -7.30
N ALA A 22 19.90 -8.33 -6.90
CA ALA A 22 21.36 -8.53 -6.86
C ALA A 22 21.85 -9.14 -5.55
N ASN A 23 20.94 -9.50 -4.62
CA ASN A 23 21.28 -10.03 -3.29
C ASN A 23 22.19 -9.09 -2.49
N GLN A 24 22.02 -7.79 -2.67
CA GLN A 24 22.75 -6.79 -1.91
C GLN A 24 22.06 -6.53 -0.57
N PHE A 25 22.79 -5.90 0.36
CA PHE A 25 22.22 -5.51 1.64
C PHE A 25 21.08 -4.51 1.45
N LEU A 26 19.97 -4.73 2.18
CA LEU A 26 18.80 -3.88 2.15
C LEU A 26 18.52 -3.33 3.54
N GLU A 27 18.31 -2.02 3.63
CA GLU A 27 17.76 -1.42 4.84
C GLU A 27 16.33 -1.91 5.05
N PRO A 28 15.79 -1.88 6.29
CA PRO A 28 14.46 -2.43 6.56
C PRO A 28 13.36 -1.93 5.63
N LEU A 29 13.32 -0.62 5.33
CA LEU A 29 12.32 -0.07 4.42
C LEU A 29 12.52 -0.57 2.99
N GLU A 30 13.76 -0.66 2.54
CA GLU A 30 14.07 -1.20 1.21
C GLU A 30 13.60 -2.64 1.07
N LEU A 31 13.84 -3.47 2.09
CA LEU A 31 13.40 -4.86 2.07
C LEU A 31 11.87 -4.97 2.06
N GLN A 32 11.21 -4.15 2.85
CA GLN A 32 9.75 -4.10 2.89
C GLN A 32 9.15 -3.78 1.53
N LEU A 33 9.69 -2.77 0.85
CA LEU A 33 9.27 -2.38 -0.49
C LEU A 33 9.56 -3.46 -1.52
N ALA A 34 10.75 -4.05 -1.47
CA ALA A 34 11.14 -5.11 -2.40
C ALA A 34 10.25 -6.34 -2.28
N ASN A 35 9.85 -6.70 -1.05
CA ASN A 35 8.94 -7.81 -0.82
C ASN A 35 7.55 -7.54 -1.43
N ILE A 36 7.08 -6.32 -1.35
CA ILE A 36 5.81 -5.93 -1.97
C ILE A 36 5.90 -6.07 -3.50
N ILE A 37 6.98 -5.58 -4.08
CA ILE A 37 7.22 -5.67 -5.53
C ILE A 37 7.29 -7.14 -5.97
N ALA A 38 7.94 -7.99 -5.18
CA ALA A 38 8.08 -9.41 -5.50
C ALA A 38 6.72 -10.11 -5.58
N LYS A 39 5.73 -9.66 -4.82
CA LYS A 39 4.36 -10.20 -4.86
C LYS A 39 3.53 -9.68 -6.03
N HIS A 40 4.05 -8.72 -6.80
CA HIS A 40 3.37 -8.10 -7.93
C HIS A 40 4.24 -8.17 -9.18
N PRO A 41 4.40 -9.37 -9.79
CA PRO A 41 5.26 -9.52 -10.97
C PRO A 41 4.90 -8.55 -12.10
N GLU A 42 3.63 -8.20 -12.24
CA GLU A 42 3.15 -7.27 -13.25
C GLU A 42 3.70 -5.86 -13.10
N TYR A 43 4.22 -5.51 -11.92
CA TYR A 43 4.77 -4.17 -11.68
C TYR A 43 6.28 -4.11 -11.85
N GLN A 44 6.96 -5.24 -11.98
CA GLN A 44 8.42 -5.28 -11.99
C GLN A 44 9.02 -4.55 -13.20
N GLU A 45 8.40 -4.67 -14.37
CA GLU A 45 8.82 -3.93 -15.56
C GLU A 45 8.45 -2.45 -15.47
N ILE A 46 7.29 -2.15 -14.89
CA ILE A 46 6.76 -0.79 -14.79
C ILE A 46 7.65 0.07 -13.90
N ILE A 47 8.24 -0.51 -12.87
CA ILE A 47 9.12 0.20 -11.93
C ILE A 47 10.34 0.80 -12.64
N ASN A 48 10.78 0.21 -13.76
CA ASN A 48 11.87 0.73 -14.54
C ASN A 48 11.48 1.94 -15.40
N ASN A 49 10.19 2.20 -15.57
CA ASN A 49 9.69 3.35 -16.32
C ASN A 49 9.18 4.41 -15.35
N LEU A 50 10.10 5.18 -14.78
CA LEU A 50 9.83 6.09 -13.67
C LEU A 50 9.06 7.34 -14.08
N ASP A 51 9.02 7.67 -15.37
CA ASP A 51 8.41 8.90 -15.86
C ASP A 51 6.99 8.72 -16.37
N THR A 52 6.47 7.47 -16.33
CA THR A 52 5.11 7.22 -16.80
C THR A 52 4.07 7.83 -15.86
N GLU A 53 3.12 8.53 -16.43
CA GLU A 53 1.98 9.08 -15.70
C GLU A 53 0.80 8.11 -15.76
N TYR A 54 0.07 8.02 -14.64
CA TYR A 54 -1.08 7.13 -14.51
C TYR A 54 -2.31 7.94 -14.14
N PHE A 55 -3.27 8.03 -15.06
CA PHE A 55 -4.49 8.81 -14.87
C PHE A 55 -5.68 7.88 -14.71
N PRO A 56 -6.43 7.98 -13.60
CA PRO A 56 -7.59 7.11 -13.35
C PRO A 56 -8.63 7.16 -14.48
N GLU A 57 -8.84 8.32 -15.08
CA GLU A 57 -9.80 8.50 -16.18
C GLU A 57 -9.42 7.72 -17.43
N GLN A 58 -8.19 7.26 -17.54
CA GLN A 58 -7.72 6.42 -18.63
C GLN A 58 -7.78 4.94 -18.30
N GLY A 59 -8.34 4.58 -17.14
CA GLY A 59 -8.41 3.21 -16.68
C GLY A 59 -7.08 2.62 -16.24
N ARG A 60 -6.07 3.46 -16.05
CA ARG A 60 -4.75 3.02 -15.64
C ARG A 60 -4.64 2.94 -14.11
N ILE A 61 -4.12 1.83 -13.62
CA ILE A 61 -3.83 1.65 -12.20
C ILE A 61 -2.40 2.16 -11.95
N ASN A 62 -2.26 3.02 -10.93
CA ASN A 62 -0.94 3.53 -10.55
C ASN A 62 -0.24 2.51 -9.63
N PRO A 63 0.78 1.79 -10.13
CA PRO A 63 1.45 0.77 -9.31
C PRO A 63 2.20 1.37 -8.13
N PHE A 64 2.68 2.60 -8.24
CA PHE A 64 3.37 3.26 -7.13
C PHE A 64 2.42 3.58 -5.98
N LEU A 65 1.20 4.01 -6.29
CA LEU A 65 0.16 4.21 -5.28
C LEU A 65 -0.20 2.88 -4.62
N HIS A 66 -0.35 1.82 -5.40
CA HIS A 66 -0.69 0.49 -4.88
C HIS A 66 0.37 0.00 -3.89
N ILE A 67 1.65 0.17 -4.23
CA ILE A 67 2.76 -0.19 -3.35
C ILE A 67 2.71 0.62 -2.05
N ASN A 68 2.44 1.93 -2.15
CA ASN A 68 2.32 2.78 -0.97
C ASN A 68 1.15 2.38 -0.07
N LEU A 69 0.05 1.93 -0.65
CA LEU A 69 -1.09 1.43 0.13
C LEU A 69 -0.74 0.14 0.88
N HIS A 70 0.01 -0.77 0.25
CA HIS A 70 0.53 -1.96 0.94
C HIS A 70 1.40 -1.57 2.13
N LEU A 71 2.29 -0.61 1.93
CA LEU A 71 3.18 -0.13 2.98
C LEU A 71 2.38 0.49 4.13
N SER A 72 1.39 1.32 3.81
CA SER A 72 0.53 1.94 4.82
C SER A 72 -0.21 0.90 5.64
N LEU A 73 -0.74 -0.14 5.00
CA LEU A 73 -1.42 -1.21 5.70
C LEU A 73 -0.46 -1.99 6.61
N GLN A 74 0.74 -2.30 6.13
CA GLN A 74 1.73 -2.99 6.95
C GLN A 74 2.06 -2.18 8.22
N ASP A 75 2.20 -0.87 8.08
CA ASP A 75 2.45 0.00 9.23
C ASP A 75 1.26 -0.03 10.21
N GLN A 76 0.02 0.00 9.70
CA GLN A 76 -1.16 -0.11 10.54
C GLN A 76 -1.15 -1.40 11.35
N LEU A 77 -0.83 -2.52 10.71
CA LEU A 77 -0.86 -3.83 11.35
C LEU A 77 0.29 -3.98 12.35
N ASP A 78 1.48 -3.47 12.02
CA ASP A 78 2.63 -3.56 12.91
C ASP A 78 2.42 -2.76 14.20
N LEU A 79 1.76 -1.61 14.10
CA LEU A 79 1.56 -0.69 15.23
C LEU A 79 0.17 -0.83 15.87
N ASP A 80 -0.72 -1.60 15.29
CA ASP A 80 -2.14 -1.65 15.64
C ASP A 80 -2.73 -0.22 15.69
N GLN A 81 -2.49 0.54 14.64
CA GLN A 81 -3.01 1.90 14.48
C GLN A 81 -3.78 2.02 13.17
N PRO A 82 -5.04 2.43 13.19
CA PRO A 82 -5.84 2.77 14.37
C PRO A 82 -6.12 1.55 15.23
N LYS A 83 -6.28 1.77 16.53
CA LYS A 83 -6.44 0.68 17.50
C LYS A 83 -7.58 -0.26 17.11
N GLY A 84 -7.29 -1.55 17.08
CA GLY A 84 -8.25 -2.58 16.70
C GLY A 84 -8.13 -3.04 15.26
N VAL A 85 -7.34 -2.38 14.42
CA VAL A 85 -7.19 -2.75 13.01
C VAL A 85 -6.60 -4.16 12.84
N LYS A 86 -5.70 -4.55 13.71
CA LYS A 86 -5.08 -5.88 13.66
C LYS A 86 -6.09 -7.00 13.94
N GLU A 87 -6.96 -6.78 14.90
CA GLU A 87 -8.02 -7.74 15.22
C GLU A 87 -9.01 -7.89 14.06
N ILE A 88 -9.35 -6.79 13.41
CA ILE A 88 -10.19 -6.80 12.21
C ILE A 88 -9.51 -7.59 11.09
N TYR A 89 -8.22 -7.36 10.87
CA TYR A 89 -7.46 -8.10 9.88
C TYR A 89 -7.53 -9.60 10.15
N ASN A 90 -7.31 -10.01 11.38
CA ASN A 90 -7.35 -11.43 11.75
C ASN A 90 -8.74 -12.04 11.54
N SER A 91 -9.80 -11.29 11.83
CA SER A 91 -11.18 -11.74 11.60
C SER A 91 -11.48 -11.91 10.12
N LEU A 92 -11.06 -10.95 9.30
CA LEU A 92 -11.22 -11.04 7.85
C LEU A 92 -10.43 -12.21 7.27
N LEU A 93 -9.22 -12.45 7.80
CA LEU A 93 -8.39 -13.55 7.34
C LEU A 93 -9.03 -14.91 7.64
N LYS A 94 -9.67 -15.05 8.78
CA LYS A 94 -10.41 -16.29 9.12
C LYS A 94 -11.57 -16.53 8.16
N LYS A 95 -12.22 -15.46 7.71
CA LYS A 95 -13.36 -15.54 6.80
C LYS A 95 -12.92 -15.80 5.35
N ILE A 96 -11.93 -15.08 4.87
CA ILE A 96 -11.52 -15.08 3.46
C ILE A 96 -10.43 -16.11 3.19
N LYS A 97 -9.54 -16.36 4.15
CA LYS A 97 -8.46 -17.38 4.08
C LYS A 97 -7.41 -17.10 3.01
N ASP A 98 -7.25 -15.84 2.61
CA ASP A 98 -6.25 -15.42 1.64
C ASP A 98 -5.70 -14.07 2.09
N THR A 99 -4.43 -14.04 2.51
CA THR A 99 -3.80 -12.84 3.07
C THR A 99 -3.75 -11.71 2.05
N HIS A 100 -3.40 -12.02 0.80
CA HIS A 100 -3.27 -11.00 -0.25
C HIS A 100 -4.63 -10.36 -0.56
N GLN A 101 -5.68 -11.18 -0.61
CA GLN A 101 -7.04 -10.68 -0.85
C GLN A 101 -7.52 -9.81 0.30
N VAL A 102 -7.28 -10.19 1.54
CA VAL A 102 -7.63 -9.37 2.71
C VAL A 102 -6.89 -8.04 2.68
N GLU A 103 -5.59 -8.07 2.37
CA GLU A 103 -4.80 -6.86 2.25
C GLU A 103 -5.38 -5.92 1.19
N HIS A 104 -5.72 -6.43 0.02
CA HIS A 104 -6.28 -5.61 -1.05
C HIS A 104 -7.63 -5.00 -0.67
N ILE A 105 -8.49 -5.76 0.02
CA ILE A 105 -9.77 -5.23 0.51
C ILE A 105 -9.53 -4.07 1.47
N MET A 106 -8.64 -4.25 2.45
CA MET A 106 -8.34 -3.20 3.42
C MET A 106 -7.70 -1.98 2.75
N MET A 107 -6.85 -2.19 1.76
CA MET A 107 -6.23 -1.11 1.00
C MET A 107 -7.27 -0.26 0.25
N GLU A 108 -8.32 -0.86 -0.28
CA GLU A 108 -9.41 -0.12 -0.91
C GLU A 108 -10.07 0.82 0.10
N HIS A 109 -10.27 0.36 1.33
CA HIS A 109 -10.86 1.19 2.38
C HIS A 109 -9.90 2.30 2.84
N ILE A 110 -8.61 2.02 2.88
CA ILE A 110 -7.60 3.05 3.17
C ILE A 110 -7.64 4.14 2.09
N ALA A 111 -7.67 3.73 0.82
CA ALA A 111 -7.71 4.66 -0.30
C ALA A 111 -8.95 5.53 -0.25
N GLU A 112 -10.12 4.95 0.09
CA GLU A 112 -11.36 5.71 0.25
C GLU A 112 -11.26 6.72 1.40
N MET A 113 -10.69 6.31 2.54
CA MET A 113 -10.49 7.21 3.66
C MET A 113 -9.63 8.42 3.28
N ILE A 114 -8.56 8.17 2.56
CA ILE A 114 -7.65 9.23 2.08
C ILE A 114 -8.39 10.15 1.10
N PHE A 115 -9.13 9.56 0.16
CA PHE A 115 -9.88 10.32 -0.84
C PHE A 115 -10.91 11.26 -0.20
N ILE A 116 -11.69 10.75 0.76
CA ILE A 116 -12.70 11.54 1.47
C ILE A 116 -12.05 12.68 2.25
N SER A 117 -10.93 12.40 2.91
CA SER A 117 -10.17 13.40 3.65
C SER A 117 -9.73 14.56 2.74
N GLN A 118 -9.18 14.22 1.58
CA GLN A 118 -8.69 15.21 0.63
C GLN A 118 -9.83 16.01 0.00
N LYS A 119 -10.92 15.33 -0.37
CA LYS A 119 -12.09 15.96 -0.98
C LYS A 119 -12.71 16.99 -0.05
N ASN A 120 -12.81 16.69 1.25
CA ASN A 120 -13.47 17.53 2.24
C ASN A 120 -12.51 18.46 2.98
N ASN A 121 -11.21 18.36 2.67
CA ASN A 121 -10.15 19.12 3.35
C ASN A 121 -10.22 18.98 4.87
N LYS A 122 -10.38 17.73 5.34
CA LYS A 122 -10.49 17.38 6.75
C LYS A 122 -9.53 16.24 7.08
N PRO A 123 -9.19 16.03 8.36
CA PRO A 123 -8.39 14.87 8.77
C PRO A 123 -9.07 13.56 8.37
N MET A 124 -8.27 12.51 8.23
CA MET A 124 -8.81 11.17 7.92
C MET A 124 -9.71 10.67 9.05
N ASP A 125 -10.88 10.14 8.67
CA ASP A 125 -11.85 9.58 9.61
C ASP A 125 -11.55 8.11 9.83
N GLN A 126 -10.69 7.83 10.80
CA GLN A 126 -10.28 6.47 11.12
C GLN A 126 -11.41 5.64 11.73
N GLU A 127 -12.34 6.28 12.44
CA GLU A 127 -13.48 5.57 13.00
C GLU A 127 -14.39 5.03 11.91
N GLN A 128 -14.66 5.83 10.89
CA GLN A 128 -15.47 5.40 9.74
C GLN A 128 -14.78 4.27 8.98
N TYR A 129 -13.46 4.37 8.82
CA TYR A 129 -12.66 3.33 8.21
C TYR A 129 -12.83 1.99 8.95
N LEU A 130 -12.67 2.00 10.28
CA LEU A 130 -12.83 0.79 11.08
C LEU A 130 -14.25 0.24 11.01
N ARG A 131 -15.26 1.11 11.04
CA ARG A 131 -16.67 0.68 10.93
C ARG A 131 -16.95 0.00 9.60
N SER A 132 -16.46 0.56 8.52
CA SER A 132 -16.67 -0.02 7.18
C SER A 132 -16.01 -1.39 7.04
N LEU A 133 -14.85 -1.58 7.65
CA LEU A 133 -14.19 -2.88 7.67
C LEU A 133 -14.97 -3.90 8.51
N LYS A 134 -15.51 -3.48 9.66
CA LYS A 134 -16.28 -4.37 10.53
C LYS A 134 -17.54 -4.88 9.85
N GLU A 135 -18.12 -4.11 8.94
CA GLU A 135 -19.30 -4.55 8.18
C GLU A 135 -19.00 -5.75 7.28
N LEU A 136 -17.75 -6.00 6.97
CA LEU A 136 -17.33 -7.12 6.12
C LEU A 136 -17.14 -8.44 6.88
N ILE A 137 -17.09 -8.40 8.20
CA ILE A 137 -16.83 -9.57 9.03
C ILE A 137 -18.07 -10.46 9.20
#